data_b0ac16070d847da7493673cb2d473201
#
_entry.id   b0ac16070d847da7493673cb2d473201
#
_cell.length_a   1.000
_cell.length_b   1.000
_cell.length_c   1.000
_cell.angle_alpha   90.00
_cell.angle_beta   90.00
_cell.angle_gamma   90.00
#
_symmetry.space_group_name_H-M   'P 1'
#
loop_
_entity.id
_entity.type
_entity.pdbx_description
1 polymer ?
#
loop_
_entity_poly.entity_id
_entity_poly.type
_entity_poly.pdbx_seq_one_letter_code
_entity_poly.pdbx_strand_id
1 'polypeptide(L)'
;MKKTILSLLALLSLAVGVNAQTTWNLDKVHSNVKFAVSHMVVSEVEGSFKIFDGNLVASKADLSDAKINFSVDVASVNTDNERRDGHLKSDDFFNAEKFPKMTFVGKSMKPLGNNKYKLTGDLTIRDVTKTVDFDVTYGGQINTGRGIKAGFKAKATIDRLQYGLKYAPALEAGGLAVGKDVEITVLVEMDQAK
;
A
#
# COMPACT_ATOMS: atom_id res chain seq x y z
N MET A 1 37.26 67.24 -12.21
CA MET A 1 37.45 65.94 -11.49
C MET A 1 36.09 65.25 -11.35
N LYS A 2 35.76 64.34 -12.24
CA LYS A 2 34.47 63.59 -12.22
C LYS A 2 34.73 62.28 -11.55
N LYS A 3 34.04 62.03 -10.37
CA LYS A 3 34.08 60.78 -9.66
C LYS A 3 33.00 59.85 -10.22
N THR A 4 33.42 58.83 -10.95
CA THR A 4 32.54 57.73 -11.39
C THR A 4 32.34 56.73 -10.24
N ILE A 5 31.15 56.64 -9.73
CA ILE A 5 30.75 55.65 -8.74
C ILE A 5 30.30 54.40 -9.51
N LEU A 6 31.09 53.34 -9.42
CA LEU A 6 30.80 52.05 -10.02
C LEU A 6 29.90 51.28 -9.03
N SER A 7 28.57 51.20 -9.30
CA SER A 7 27.63 50.42 -8.52
C SER A 7 27.75 48.95 -8.93
N LEU A 8 28.31 48.13 -8.04
CA LEU A 8 28.40 46.69 -8.17
C LEU A 8 27.06 46.09 -7.71
N LEU A 9 26.18 45.78 -8.66
CA LEU A 9 24.94 45.07 -8.38
C LEU A 9 25.26 43.58 -8.20
N ALA A 10 25.37 43.11 -6.96
CA ALA A 10 25.49 41.70 -6.65
C ALA A 10 24.13 41.02 -6.90
N LEU A 11 23.98 40.31 -8.02
CA LEU A 11 22.88 39.39 -8.24
C LEU A 11 23.05 38.18 -7.30
N LEU A 12 22.32 38.21 -6.20
CA LEU A 12 22.16 37.03 -5.32
C LEU A 12 21.21 36.07 -6.03
N SER A 13 21.74 35.13 -6.83
CA SER A 13 20.96 34.06 -7.41
C SER A 13 20.56 33.08 -6.27
N LEU A 14 19.31 33.17 -5.78
CA LEU A 14 18.73 32.13 -5.01
C LEU A 14 18.61 30.87 -5.89
N ALA A 15 19.53 29.93 -5.72
CA ALA A 15 19.38 28.58 -6.24
C ALA A 15 18.24 27.92 -5.46
N VAL A 16 17.02 28.01 -5.97
CA VAL A 16 15.90 27.19 -5.51
C VAL A 16 16.26 25.75 -5.93
N GLY A 17 16.70 24.96 -4.98
CA GLY A 17 16.93 23.53 -5.20
C GLY A 17 15.61 22.88 -5.62
N VAL A 18 15.43 22.64 -6.91
CA VAL A 18 14.34 21.80 -7.41
C VAL A 18 14.68 20.38 -6.97
N ASN A 19 14.07 19.91 -5.88
CA ASN A 19 14.10 18.48 -5.56
C ASN A 19 13.40 17.73 -6.68
N ALA A 20 14.16 17.03 -7.51
CA ALA A 20 13.60 16.19 -8.56
C ALA A 20 12.73 15.11 -7.94
N GLN A 21 11.49 15.04 -8.39
CA GLN A 21 10.53 14.04 -7.95
C GLN A 21 10.99 12.66 -8.45
N THR A 22 11.10 11.71 -7.55
CA THR A 22 11.47 10.33 -7.87
C THR A 22 10.22 9.48 -7.94
N THR A 23 10.04 8.79 -9.05
CA THR A 23 8.96 7.83 -9.25
C THR A 23 9.48 6.41 -9.06
N TRP A 24 8.74 5.60 -8.33
CA TRP A 24 9.01 4.20 -8.09
C TRP A 24 7.85 3.37 -8.61
N ASN A 25 8.13 2.42 -9.48
CA ASN A 25 7.17 1.49 -10.05
C ASN A 25 7.27 0.13 -9.37
N LEU A 26 6.14 -0.54 -9.20
CA LEU A 26 6.09 -1.84 -8.56
C LEU A 26 6.77 -2.92 -9.41
N ASP A 27 7.70 -3.66 -8.82
CA ASP A 27 8.18 -4.95 -9.35
C ASP A 27 7.20 -6.05 -8.94
N LYS A 28 6.31 -6.43 -9.87
CA LYS A 28 5.23 -7.40 -9.63
C LYS A 28 5.73 -8.81 -9.38
N VAL A 29 6.95 -9.13 -9.86
CA VAL A 29 7.53 -10.47 -9.73
C VAL A 29 8.05 -10.71 -8.31
N HIS A 30 8.62 -9.67 -7.68
CA HIS A 30 9.19 -9.76 -6.34
C HIS A 30 8.30 -9.15 -5.26
N SER A 31 7.01 -8.94 -5.57
CA SER A 31 6.02 -8.35 -4.64
C SER A 31 4.91 -9.34 -4.32
N ASN A 32 4.28 -9.15 -3.16
CA ASN A 32 3.19 -9.99 -2.69
C ASN A 32 2.15 -9.18 -1.92
N VAL A 33 0.87 -9.49 -2.15
CA VAL A 33 -0.27 -9.01 -1.37
C VAL A 33 -0.93 -10.20 -0.71
N LYS A 34 -0.86 -10.28 0.63
CA LYS A 34 -1.35 -11.40 1.44
C LYS A 34 -2.35 -10.93 2.45
N PHE A 35 -3.21 -11.84 2.88
CA PHE A 35 -4.11 -11.66 4.00
C PHE A 35 -4.20 -12.91 4.85
N ALA A 36 -4.60 -12.73 6.11
CA ALA A 36 -4.89 -13.81 7.04
C ALA A 36 -6.17 -13.48 7.83
N VAL A 37 -6.98 -14.48 8.11
CA VAL A 37 -8.23 -14.34 8.86
C VAL A 37 -8.49 -15.57 9.72
N SER A 38 -8.97 -15.39 10.96
CA SER A 38 -9.30 -16.53 11.82
C SER A 38 -10.48 -17.32 11.25
N HIS A 39 -10.41 -18.65 11.37
CA HIS A 39 -11.41 -19.58 10.93
C HIS A 39 -11.83 -20.50 12.08
N MET A 40 -13.14 -20.58 12.34
CA MET A 40 -13.75 -21.37 13.41
C MET A 40 -13.17 -21.09 14.80
N VAL A 41 -12.55 -19.92 14.98
CA VAL A 41 -11.86 -19.48 16.23
C VAL A 41 -10.61 -20.30 16.59
N VAL A 42 -10.35 -21.42 15.91
CA VAL A 42 -9.28 -22.39 16.25
C VAL A 42 -8.14 -22.44 15.26
N SER A 43 -8.31 -21.85 14.07
CA SER A 43 -7.29 -21.86 13.00
C SER A 43 -7.29 -20.54 12.23
N GLU A 44 -6.40 -20.45 11.27
CA GLU A 44 -6.30 -19.30 10.39
C GLU A 44 -6.32 -19.75 8.92
N VAL A 45 -6.94 -18.95 8.08
CA VAL A 45 -6.89 -19.09 6.64
C VAL A 45 -6.04 -17.95 6.08
N GLU A 46 -4.99 -18.30 5.37
CA GLU A 46 -4.18 -17.37 4.61
C GLU A 46 -4.61 -17.35 3.13
N GLY A 47 -4.39 -16.23 2.48
CA GLY A 47 -4.58 -16.07 1.05
C GLY A 47 -3.73 -14.94 0.48
N SER A 48 -3.75 -14.84 -0.84
CA SER A 48 -3.04 -13.80 -1.58
C SER A 48 -3.86 -13.33 -2.76
N PHE A 49 -3.52 -12.14 -3.26
CA PHE A 49 -3.97 -11.68 -4.57
C PHE A 49 -2.80 -11.76 -5.55
N LYS A 50 -3.03 -12.33 -6.73
CA LYS A 50 -1.99 -12.59 -7.74
C LYS A 50 -1.80 -11.43 -8.72
N ILE A 51 -2.80 -10.55 -8.86
CA ILE A 51 -2.78 -9.42 -9.79
C ILE A 51 -2.97 -8.14 -9.00
N PHE A 52 -1.95 -7.31 -9.01
CA PHE A 52 -1.92 -6.02 -8.34
C PHE A 52 -0.96 -5.07 -9.06
N ASP A 53 -1.11 -3.77 -8.82
CA ASP A 53 -0.27 -2.72 -9.39
C ASP A 53 -0.15 -1.55 -8.42
N GLY A 54 0.91 -0.75 -8.58
CA GLY A 54 1.10 0.42 -7.74
C GLY A 54 2.32 1.24 -8.10
N ASN A 55 2.32 2.46 -7.58
CA ASN A 55 3.46 3.37 -7.68
C ASN A 55 3.61 4.20 -6.41
N LEU A 56 4.82 4.67 -6.20
CA LEU A 56 5.18 5.65 -5.17
C LEU A 56 5.94 6.80 -5.85
N VAL A 57 5.58 8.02 -5.48
CA VAL A 57 6.25 9.22 -5.98
C VAL A 57 6.63 10.08 -4.78
N ALA A 58 7.91 10.44 -4.66
CA ALA A 58 8.41 11.25 -3.56
C ALA A 58 9.52 12.21 -4.04
N SER A 59 9.62 13.37 -3.39
CA SER A 59 10.70 14.35 -3.63
C SER A 59 11.71 14.37 -2.48
N LYS A 60 11.30 13.89 -1.29
CA LYS A 60 12.16 13.84 -0.11
C LYS A 60 12.83 12.50 0.07
N ALA A 61 14.08 12.53 0.49
CA ALA A 61 14.83 11.30 0.76
C ALA A 61 14.24 10.45 1.91
N ASP A 62 13.54 11.10 2.85
CA ASP A 62 12.86 10.43 3.96
C ASP A 62 11.46 9.92 3.62
N LEU A 63 11.04 10.06 2.36
CA LEU A 63 9.74 9.64 1.83
C LEU A 63 8.52 10.25 2.55
N SER A 64 8.70 11.29 3.37
CA SER A 64 7.59 11.89 4.15
C SER A 64 6.53 12.57 3.29
N ASP A 65 6.85 12.88 2.03
CA ASP A 65 5.96 13.46 1.02
C ASP A 65 5.46 12.41 0.00
N ALA A 66 5.68 11.13 0.27
CA ALA A 66 5.33 10.06 -0.66
C ALA A 66 3.84 10.05 -1.00
N LYS A 67 3.54 10.07 -2.30
CA LYS A 67 2.23 9.83 -2.87
C LYS A 67 2.20 8.39 -3.35
N ILE A 68 1.25 7.62 -2.86
CA ILE A 68 1.15 6.19 -3.11
C ILE A 68 -0.22 5.90 -3.71
N ASN A 69 -0.23 5.17 -4.83
CA ASN A 69 -1.43 4.57 -5.38
C ASN A 69 -1.18 3.07 -5.51
N PHE A 70 -2.14 2.27 -5.08
CA PHE A 70 -2.07 0.83 -5.16
C PHE A 70 -3.42 0.24 -5.54
N SER A 71 -3.45 -0.78 -6.36
CA SER A 71 -4.68 -1.46 -6.78
C SER A 71 -4.47 -2.97 -6.82
N VAL A 72 -5.54 -3.69 -6.51
CA VAL A 72 -5.58 -5.16 -6.48
C VAL A 72 -6.77 -5.62 -7.29
N ASP A 73 -6.56 -6.58 -8.19
CA ASP A 73 -7.63 -7.27 -8.89
C ASP A 73 -8.25 -8.32 -7.97
N VAL A 74 -9.51 -8.13 -7.64
CA VAL A 74 -10.24 -8.97 -6.69
C VAL A 74 -10.41 -10.41 -7.20
N ALA A 75 -10.60 -10.59 -8.50
CA ALA A 75 -10.76 -11.90 -9.11
C ALA A 75 -9.48 -12.75 -9.03
N SER A 76 -8.34 -12.13 -8.72
CA SER A 76 -7.04 -12.81 -8.56
C SER A 76 -6.82 -13.42 -7.18
N VAL A 77 -7.83 -13.41 -6.30
CA VAL A 77 -7.77 -14.03 -4.98
C VAL A 77 -7.43 -15.52 -5.11
N ASN A 78 -6.49 -15.95 -4.28
CA ASN A 78 -6.03 -17.34 -4.22
C ASN A 78 -5.75 -17.74 -2.77
N THR A 79 -6.40 -18.79 -2.32
CA THR A 79 -6.23 -19.40 -1.00
C THR A 79 -5.84 -20.88 -1.11
N ASP A 80 -5.38 -21.31 -2.29
CA ASP A 80 -5.07 -22.70 -2.65
C ASP A 80 -6.29 -23.65 -2.49
N ASN A 81 -7.50 -23.09 -2.67
CA ASN A 81 -8.76 -23.82 -2.63
C ASN A 81 -9.79 -23.16 -3.56
N GLU A 82 -10.03 -23.76 -4.73
CA GLU A 82 -10.88 -23.18 -5.77
C GLU A 82 -12.32 -22.91 -5.31
N ARG A 83 -12.90 -23.79 -4.46
CA ARG A 83 -14.27 -23.60 -3.93
C ARG A 83 -14.32 -22.36 -3.03
N ARG A 84 -13.34 -22.19 -2.16
CA ARG A 84 -13.24 -21.00 -1.29
C ARG A 84 -12.97 -19.75 -2.11
N ASP A 85 -12.08 -19.80 -3.09
CA ASP A 85 -11.79 -18.68 -3.97
C ASP A 85 -13.03 -18.24 -4.77
N GLY A 86 -13.84 -19.21 -5.25
CA GLY A 86 -15.15 -18.95 -5.86
C GLY A 86 -16.11 -18.24 -4.91
N HIS A 87 -16.20 -18.70 -3.66
CA HIS A 87 -17.05 -18.07 -2.65
C HIS A 87 -16.56 -16.68 -2.27
N LEU A 88 -15.25 -16.46 -2.14
CA LEU A 88 -14.67 -15.12 -1.89
C LEU A 88 -15.02 -14.11 -2.99
N LYS A 89 -15.16 -14.56 -4.25
CA LYS A 89 -15.53 -13.70 -5.39
C LYS A 89 -17.04 -13.36 -5.42
N SER A 90 -17.89 -14.10 -4.70
CA SER A 90 -19.36 -13.91 -4.66
C SER A 90 -19.79 -12.66 -3.87
N ASP A 91 -21.09 -12.35 -3.87
CA ASP A 91 -21.67 -11.21 -3.13
C ASP A 91 -21.58 -11.35 -1.61
N ASP A 92 -21.44 -12.57 -1.09
CA ASP A 92 -21.19 -12.81 0.35
C ASP A 92 -19.89 -12.12 0.83
N PHE A 93 -18.92 -11.96 -0.10
CA PHE A 93 -17.62 -11.36 0.18
C PHE A 93 -17.33 -10.18 -0.75
N PHE A 94 -16.45 -10.37 -1.73
CA PHE A 94 -15.93 -9.26 -2.51
C PHE A 94 -16.86 -8.78 -3.62
N ASN A 95 -17.77 -9.65 -4.14
CA ASN A 95 -18.56 -9.36 -5.33
C ASN A 95 -17.70 -8.88 -6.50
N ALA A 96 -16.75 -9.73 -6.91
CA ALA A 96 -15.71 -9.39 -7.87
C ALA A 96 -16.26 -8.95 -9.25
N GLU A 97 -17.45 -9.42 -9.64
CA GLU A 97 -18.11 -9.02 -10.87
C GLU A 97 -18.50 -7.54 -10.84
N LYS A 98 -19.07 -7.07 -9.72
CA LYS A 98 -19.50 -5.68 -9.56
C LYS A 98 -18.36 -4.76 -9.13
N PHE A 99 -17.44 -5.27 -8.31
CA PHE A 99 -16.32 -4.53 -7.73
C PHE A 99 -14.99 -5.21 -8.07
N PRO A 100 -14.50 -5.09 -9.32
CA PRO A 100 -13.35 -5.87 -9.79
C PRO A 100 -12.04 -5.46 -9.14
N LYS A 101 -11.97 -4.30 -8.48
CA LYS A 101 -10.75 -3.80 -7.87
C LYS A 101 -10.95 -3.32 -6.44
N MET A 102 -9.93 -3.56 -5.61
CA MET A 102 -9.67 -2.83 -4.38
C MET A 102 -8.59 -1.80 -4.65
N THR A 103 -8.66 -0.64 -3.99
CA THR A 103 -7.67 0.44 -4.19
C THR A 103 -7.22 1.02 -2.85
N PHE A 104 -5.99 1.50 -2.83
CA PHE A 104 -5.46 2.28 -1.71
C PHE A 104 -4.79 3.54 -2.24
N VAL A 105 -5.17 4.69 -1.66
CA VAL A 105 -4.59 6.01 -1.96
C VAL A 105 -3.95 6.57 -0.70
N GLY A 106 -2.63 6.62 -0.68
CA GLY A 106 -1.86 7.15 0.45
C GLY A 106 -2.05 8.65 0.61
N LYS A 107 -2.36 9.08 1.84
CA LYS A 107 -2.53 10.49 2.24
C LYS A 107 -1.30 11.05 2.92
N SER A 108 -0.65 10.25 3.75
CA SER A 108 0.55 10.65 4.47
C SER A 108 1.43 9.45 4.80
N MET A 109 2.75 9.66 4.76
CA MET A 109 3.75 8.68 5.18
C MET A 109 4.66 9.32 6.22
N LYS A 110 4.33 9.11 7.51
CA LYS A 110 5.01 9.74 8.64
C LYS A 110 6.19 8.89 9.11
N PRO A 111 7.44 9.41 9.07
CA PRO A 111 8.60 8.71 9.63
C PRO A 111 8.46 8.53 11.15
N LEU A 112 8.79 7.34 11.65
CA LEU A 112 8.81 7.00 13.09
C LEU A 112 10.22 6.69 13.60
N GLY A 113 11.25 6.83 12.75
CA GLY A 113 12.61 6.42 13.03
C GLY A 113 12.87 4.94 12.74
N ASN A 114 14.14 4.54 12.71
CA ASN A 114 14.58 3.16 12.48
C ASN A 114 13.94 2.49 11.25
N ASN A 115 13.86 3.22 10.14
CA ASN A 115 13.22 2.77 8.89
C ASN A 115 11.74 2.36 9.02
N LYS A 116 11.05 2.86 10.04
CA LYS A 116 9.62 2.63 10.24
C LYS A 116 8.82 3.87 9.91
N TYR A 117 7.63 3.64 9.38
CA TYR A 117 6.69 4.70 9.00
C TYR A 117 5.28 4.29 9.36
N LYS A 118 4.44 5.31 9.58
CA LYS A 118 2.99 5.15 9.57
C LYS A 118 2.46 5.71 8.25
N LEU A 119 1.89 4.83 7.44
CA LEU A 119 1.25 5.19 6.18
C LEU A 119 -0.25 5.24 6.40
N THR A 120 -0.82 6.43 6.35
CA THR A 120 -2.27 6.65 6.42
C THR A 120 -2.82 6.88 5.02
N GLY A 121 -3.91 6.22 4.66
CA GLY A 121 -4.54 6.36 3.36
C GLY A 121 -5.97 5.82 3.30
N ASP A 122 -6.62 6.04 2.18
CA ASP A 122 -7.98 5.57 1.92
C ASP A 122 -7.92 4.20 1.24
N LEU A 123 -8.44 3.19 1.94
CA LEU A 123 -8.65 1.85 1.42
C LEU A 123 -10.10 1.71 0.95
N THR A 124 -10.29 1.36 -0.31
CA THR A 124 -11.60 1.07 -0.88
C THR A 124 -11.72 -0.42 -1.17
N ILE A 125 -12.72 -1.05 -0.56
CA ILE A 125 -13.12 -2.45 -0.84
C ILE A 125 -14.59 -2.42 -1.19
N ARG A 126 -14.98 -3.04 -2.31
CA ARG A 126 -16.31 -2.88 -2.91
C ARG A 126 -16.58 -1.39 -3.20
N ASP A 127 -17.66 -0.85 -2.65
CA ASP A 127 -18.07 0.56 -2.73
C ASP A 127 -17.82 1.35 -1.43
N VAL A 128 -17.12 0.75 -0.47
CA VAL A 128 -16.85 1.37 0.83
C VAL A 128 -15.39 1.81 0.92
N THR A 129 -15.20 3.10 1.21
CA THR A 129 -13.87 3.71 1.44
C THR A 129 -13.70 4.07 2.91
N LYS A 130 -12.59 3.67 3.51
CA LYS A 130 -12.23 4.02 4.89
C LYS A 130 -10.77 4.41 4.97
N THR A 131 -10.46 5.35 5.85
CA THR A 131 -9.07 5.67 6.16
C THR A 131 -8.48 4.58 7.06
N VAL A 132 -7.33 4.03 6.65
CA VAL A 132 -6.61 2.95 7.33
C VAL A 132 -5.16 3.37 7.53
N ASP A 133 -4.60 2.95 8.66
CA ASP A 133 -3.18 3.08 8.97
C ASP A 133 -2.45 1.77 8.69
N PHE A 134 -1.36 1.83 7.93
CA PHE A 134 -0.41 0.75 7.75
C PHE A 134 0.87 1.05 8.52
N ASP A 135 1.37 0.07 9.26
CA ASP A 135 2.71 0.08 9.79
C ASP A 135 3.68 -0.39 8.70
N VAL A 136 4.57 0.52 8.27
CA VAL A 136 5.51 0.26 7.17
C VAL A 136 6.92 0.14 7.71
N THR A 137 7.62 -0.89 7.25
CA THR A 137 9.07 -1.03 7.40
C THR A 137 9.73 -0.85 6.05
N TYR A 138 10.64 0.11 5.94
CA TYR A 138 11.48 0.32 4.77
C TYR A 138 12.71 -0.57 4.85
N GLY A 139 12.91 -1.44 3.88
CA GLY A 139 14.05 -2.35 3.81
C GLY A 139 15.35 -1.71 3.31
N GLY A 140 15.26 -0.45 2.88
CA GLY A 140 16.37 0.25 2.23
C GLY A 140 16.28 0.20 0.71
N GLN A 141 17.33 0.75 0.08
CA GLN A 141 17.48 0.73 -1.37
C GLN A 141 18.87 0.26 -1.76
N ILE A 142 19.00 -0.29 -2.96
CA ILE A 142 20.25 -0.78 -3.53
C ILE A 142 20.36 -0.40 -5.00
N ASN A 143 21.55 0.02 -5.43
CA ASN A 143 21.88 0.14 -6.85
C ASN A 143 22.38 -1.21 -7.35
N THR A 144 21.64 -1.82 -8.27
CA THR A 144 21.94 -3.15 -8.84
C THR A 144 22.88 -3.08 -10.05
N GLY A 145 23.31 -1.88 -10.46
CA GLY A 145 24.02 -1.65 -11.74
C GLY A 145 23.09 -1.58 -12.96
N ARG A 146 21.82 -2.06 -12.82
CA ARG A 146 20.76 -1.92 -13.85
C ARG A 146 19.73 -0.86 -13.51
N GLY A 147 19.66 -0.46 -12.24
CA GLY A 147 18.74 0.52 -11.68
C GLY A 147 18.76 0.46 -10.16
N ILE A 148 18.00 1.36 -9.54
CA ILE A 148 17.85 1.40 -8.08
C ILE A 148 16.56 0.68 -7.70
N LYS A 149 16.66 -0.24 -6.74
CA LYS A 149 15.52 -0.95 -6.15
C LYS A 149 15.33 -0.55 -4.70
N ALA A 150 14.08 -0.51 -4.24
CA ALA A 150 13.71 -0.25 -2.85
C ALA A 150 12.71 -1.30 -2.37
N GLY A 151 12.84 -1.71 -1.10
CA GLY A 151 11.96 -2.71 -0.50
C GLY A 151 11.10 -2.14 0.62
N PHE A 152 9.82 -2.54 0.69
CA PHE A 152 8.91 -2.16 1.77
C PHE A 152 8.07 -3.35 2.24
N LYS A 153 7.74 -3.33 3.52
CA LYS A 153 6.75 -4.22 4.13
C LYS A 153 5.71 -3.39 4.84
N ALA A 154 4.45 -3.48 4.43
CA ALA A 154 3.33 -2.79 5.06
C ALA A 154 2.38 -3.81 5.71
N LYS A 155 1.88 -3.50 6.92
CA LYS A 155 0.92 -4.32 7.65
C LYS A 155 -0.22 -3.47 8.19
N ALA A 156 -1.44 -4.00 8.12
CA ALA A 156 -2.61 -3.42 8.76
C ALA A 156 -3.58 -4.53 9.16
N THR A 157 -4.48 -4.24 10.11
CA THR A 157 -5.64 -5.06 10.42
C THR A 157 -6.90 -4.24 10.15
N ILE A 158 -7.85 -4.83 9.43
CA ILE A 158 -9.13 -4.19 9.12
C ILE A 158 -10.29 -5.07 9.57
N ASP A 159 -11.41 -4.45 9.93
CA ASP A 159 -12.68 -5.15 10.11
C ASP A 159 -13.40 -5.27 8.74
N ARG A 160 -13.39 -6.48 8.16
CA ARG A 160 -13.97 -6.75 6.84
C ARG A 160 -15.48 -6.48 6.77
N LEU A 161 -16.20 -6.62 7.89
CA LEU A 161 -17.64 -6.37 7.91
C LEU A 161 -17.98 -4.92 7.66
N GLN A 162 -17.09 -4.00 8.05
CA GLN A 162 -17.22 -2.57 7.78
C GLN A 162 -17.08 -2.19 6.29
N TYR A 163 -16.64 -3.13 5.44
CA TYR A 163 -16.57 -2.98 3.98
C TYR A 163 -17.66 -3.77 3.25
N GLY A 164 -18.64 -4.29 3.99
CA GLY A 164 -19.77 -5.03 3.41
C GLY A 164 -19.46 -6.45 2.96
N LEU A 165 -18.37 -7.08 3.46
CA LEU A 165 -18.12 -8.51 3.28
C LEU A 165 -18.94 -9.26 4.34
N LYS A 166 -20.16 -9.61 3.99
CA LYS A 166 -21.27 -9.91 4.92
C LYS A 166 -21.22 -11.29 5.56
N TYR A 167 -20.56 -12.28 4.94
CA TYR A 167 -20.57 -13.66 5.41
C TYR A 167 -20.02 -13.78 6.83
N ALA A 168 -20.89 -13.95 7.80
CA ALA A 168 -20.56 -13.97 9.23
C ALA A 168 -21.43 -14.96 10.02
N PRO A 169 -21.44 -16.27 9.69
CA PRO A 169 -22.20 -17.26 10.47
C PRO A 169 -21.67 -17.32 11.90
N ALA A 170 -22.60 -17.24 12.88
CA ALA A 170 -22.27 -17.44 14.28
C ALA A 170 -22.05 -18.91 14.57
N LEU A 171 -21.16 -19.22 15.51
CA LEU A 171 -20.93 -20.57 16.01
C LEU A 171 -21.73 -20.78 17.28
N GLU A 172 -22.25 -22.00 17.51
CA GLU A 172 -22.93 -22.37 18.74
C GLU A 172 -22.04 -22.20 19.98
N ALA A 173 -20.73 -22.46 19.83
CA ALA A 173 -19.75 -22.27 20.89
C ALA A 173 -19.36 -20.81 21.12
N GLY A 174 -19.94 -19.86 20.38
CA GLY A 174 -19.61 -18.45 20.38
C GLY A 174 -18.54 -18.08 19.35
N GLY A 175 -18.59 -16.82 18.87
CA GLY A 175 -17.71 -16.30 17.83
C GLY A 175 -18.27 -16.49 16.42
N LEU A 176 -17.45 -16.18 15.42
CA LEU A 176 -17.77 -16.25 13.99
C LEU A 176 -17.01 -17.39 13.31
N ALA A 177 -17.66 -18.07 12.37
CA ALA A 177 -17.00 -19.08 11.54
C ALA A 177 -15.84 -18.48 10.73
N VAL A 178 -15.97 -17.22 10.28
CA VAL A 178 -14.89 -16.44 9.67
C VAL A 178 -14.77 -15.14 10.46
N GLY A 179 -13.62 -14.89 11.05
CA GLY A 179 -13.34 -13.71 11.86
C GLY A 179 -13.61 -12.40 11.11
N LYS A 180 -13.92 -11.35 11.86
CA LYS A 180 -14.13 -10.01 11.29
C LYS A 180 -12.83 -9.30 10.98
N ASP A 181 -11.80 -9.54 11.79
CA ASP A 181 -10.50 -8.89 11.67
C ASP A 181 -9.64 -9.64 10.66
N VAL A 182 -9.16 -8.92 9.64
CA VAL A 182 -8.30 -9.44 8.58
C VAL A 182 -6.96 -8.74 8.65
N GLU A 183 -5.91 -9.53 8.86
CA GLU A 183 -4.53 -9.03 8.75
C GLU A 183 -4.15 -8.92 7.28
N ILE A 184 -3.65 -7.76 6.89
CA ILE A 184 -3.11 -7.48 5.55
C ILE A 184 -1.60 -7.36 5.65
N THR A 185 -0.87 -8.06 4.80
CA THR A 185 0.58 -7.92 4.64
C THR A 185 0.92 -7.68 3.18
N VAL A 186 1.52 -6.54 2.89
CA VAL A 186 2.00 -6.16 1.56
C VAL A 186 3.53 -6.11 1.59
N LEU A 187 4.16 -6.93 0.77
CA LEU A 187 5.61 -6.96 0.56
C LEU A 187 5.86 -6.45 -0.85
N VAL A 188 6.57 -5.36 -0.99
CA VAL A 188 6.83 -4.77 -2.31
C VAL A 188 8.31 -4.50 -2.52
N GLU A 189 8.78 -4.83 -3.70
CA GLU A 189 9.99 -4.34 -4.30
C GLU A 189 9.62 -3.34 -5.38
N MET A 190 10.32 -2.23 -5.44
CA MET A 190 10.01 -1.14 -6.36
C MET A 190 11.25 -0.73 -7.14
N ASP A 191 11.08 -0.49 -8.44
CA ASP A 191 12.10 0.01 -9.34
C ASP A 191 12.00 1.52 -9.47
N GLN A 192 13.11 2.24 -9.27
CA GLN A 192 13.18 3.66 -9.57
C GLN A 192 13.03 3.88 -11.08
N ALA A 193 12.06 4.72 -11.48
CA ALA A 193 11.92 5.14 -12.87
C ALA A 193 13.18 5.91 -13.33
N LYS A 194 13.54 5.69 -14.57
CA LYS A 194 14.67 6.40 -15.23
C LYS A 194 14.28 7.79 -15.63
#